data_aaf070dead8de526fc7804074250660e
#
_entry.id   aaf070dead8de526fc7804074250660e
#
_cell.length_a   1.000
_cell.length_b   1.000
_cell.length_c   1.000
_cell.angle_alpha   90.00
_cell.angle_beta   90.00
_cell.angle_gamma   90.00
#
_symmetry.space_group_name_H-M   'P 1'
#
loop_
_entity.id
_entity.type
_entity.pdbx_description
1 polymer ?
#
loop_
_entity_poly.entity_id
_entity_poly.type
_entity_poly.pdbx_seq_one_letter_code
_entity_poly.pdbx_strand_id
1 'polypeptide(L)'
;IAGGYFASILQLRAEDRPVRTAEADKAIEMIERYVAKREQDGDREAFITAVDRTNDAGPNIKLSTNKLGQTLANRITDHFGGTVDDYPTLVTEDGDGNEVYRVTFVARLPKYTPGDVVDPEDDDGPVVVTSAHGRLKGTRLRSGERYEASYEDETTPAVTKLGRIDEADATTVVTVEDDHAVQILDPETYEAKTVSRPDFFDPEAETVRVLKDGSECYILPEESV
;
A
#
# COMPACT_ATOMS: atom_id res chain seq x y z
N ILE A 1 7.92 7.17 35.88
CA ILE A 1 6.76 6.84 35.04
C ILE A 1 6.63 5.34 35.12
N ALA A 2 5.47 4.82 35.64
CA ALA A 2 5.23 3.38 35.79
C ALA A 2 5.33 2.72 34.41
N GLY A 3 6.28 1.79 34.25
CA GLY A 3 6.52 1.10 32.98
C GLY A 3 5.25 0.39 32.51
N GLY A 4 4.77 0.76 31.32
CA GLY A 4 3.63 0.12 30.67
C GLY A 4 2.35 0.95 30.55
N TYR A 5 2.32 2.20 31.04
CA TYR A 5 1.15 3.08 30.84
C TYR A 5 0.99 3.47 29.36
N PHE A 6 -0.24 3.38 28.88
CA PHE A 6 -0.65 3.90 27.55
C PHE A 6 -2.11 4.35 27.62
N ALA A 7 -2.43 5.39 26.87
CA ALA A 7 -3.78 5.92 26.74
C ALA A 7 -4.44 5.53 25.41
N SER A 8 -3.65 5.26 24.38
CA SER A 8 -4.18 4.78 23.10
C SER A 8 -3.40 3.61 22.52
N ILE A 9 -4.10 2.88 21.65
CA ILE A 9 -3.52 1.83 20.80
C ILE A 9 -3.78 2.26 19.35
N LEU A 10 -2.72 2.35 18.56
CA LEU A 10 -2.82 2.50 17.11
C LEU A 10 -2.64 1.13 16.48
N GLN A 11 -3.67 0.63 15.83
CA GLN A 11 -3.67 -0.62 15.07
C GLN A 11 -3.52 -0.29 13.58
N LEU A 12 -2.45 -0.78 12.97
CA LEU A 12 -2.29 -0.72 11.53
C LEU A 12 -2.94 -1.95 10.91
N ARG A 13 -3.87 -1.75 10.01
CA ARG A 13 -4.60 -2.81 9.29
C ARG A 13 -4.65 -2.47 7.82
N ALA A 14 -5.09 -3.41 6.99
CA ALA A 14 -5.39 -3.16 5.58
C ALA A 14 -6.73 -3.80 5.20
N GLU A 15 -7.36 -3.29 4.17
CA GLU A 15 -8.62 -3.82 3.65
C GLU A 15 -8.34 -5.15 2.93
N ASP A 16 -9.06 -6.21 3.32
CA ASP A 16 -9.03 -7.56 2.73
C ASP A 16 -7.63 -8.19 2.55
N ARG A 17 -6.63 -7.74 3.29
CA ARG A 17 -5.26 -8.28 3.26
C ARG A 17 -4.50 -8.01 4.56
N PRO A 18 -3.41 -8.72 4.85
CA PRO A 18 -2.47 -8.30 5.88
C PRO A 18 -1.71 -7.04 5.45
N VAL A 19 -1.21 -6.30 6.43
CA VAL A 19 -0.26 -5.20 6.20
C VAL A 19 1.08 -5.80 5.75
N ARG A 20 1.64 -5.28 4.68
CA ARG A 20 2.97 -5.72 4.20
C ARG A 20 4.07 -5.27 5.13
N THR A 21 5.15 -6.03 5.20
CA THR A 21 6.31 -5.70 6.05
C THR A 21 6.86 -4.31 5.72
N ALA A 22 6.99 -3.95 4.45
CA ALA A 22 7.48 -2.63 4.04
C ALA A 22 6.53 -1.48 4.47
N GLU A 23 5.21 -1.70 4.41
CA GLU A 23 4.22 -0.73 4.91
C GLU A 23 4.30 -0.57 6.44
N ALA A 24 4.41 -1.69 7.15
CA ALA A 24 4.56 -1.70 8.61
C ALA A 24 5.84 -0.99 9.05
N ASP A 25 6.97 -1.26 8.40
CA ASP A 25 8.26 -0.64 8.69
C ASP A 25 8.20 0.86 8.42
N LYS A 26 7.63 1.27 7.29
CA LYS A 26 7.47 2.69 6.96
C LYS A 26 6.56 3.42 7.94
N ALA A 27 5.44 2.83 8.31
CA ALA A 27 4.51 3.41 9.28
C ALA A 27 5.20 3.58 10.66
N ILE A 28 5.93 2.58 11.13
CA ILE A 28 6.67 2.65 12.41
C ILE A 28 7.76 3.71 12.34
N GLU A 29 8.54 3.80 11.25
CA GLU A 29 9.52 4.86 11.03
C GLU A 29 8.89 6.26 11.11
N MET A 30 7.73 6.45 10.48
CA MET A 30 6.98 7.71 10.54
C MET A 30 6.56 8.06 11.97
N ILE A 31 6.08 7.08 12.73
CA ILE A 31 5.67 7.23 14.13
C ILE A 31 6.88 7.63 14.99
N GLU A 32 7.98 6.89 14.90
CA GLU A 32 9.20 7.13 15.67
C GLU A 32 9.79 8.51 15.37
N ARG A 33 9.85 8.89 14.10
CA ARG A 33 10.33 10.22 13.68
C ARG A 33 9.46 11.35 14.22
N TYR A 34 8.12 11.16 14.19
CA TYR A 34 7.19 12.16 14.74
C TYR A 34 7.36 12.32 16.24
N VAL A 35 7.41 11.21 16.98
CA VAL A 35 7.58 11.21 18.44
C VAL A 35 8.93 11.83 18.84
N ALA A 36 10.02 11.45 18.18
CA ALA A 36 11.34 12.02 18.43
C ALA A 36 11.37 13.55 18.21
N LYS A 37 10.67 14.03 17.17
CA LYS A 37 10.54 15.47 16.94
C LYS A 37 9.76 16.17 18.06
N ARG A 38 8.66 15.57 18.53
CA ARG A 38 7.87 16.12 19.64
C ARG A 38 8.70 16.21 20.93
N GLU A 39 9.49 15.19 21.21
CA GLU A 39 10.41 15.18 22.36
C GLU A 39 11.47 16.30 22.26
N GLN A 40 12.08 16.49 21.09
CA GLN A 40 13.03 17.59 20.83
C GLN A 40 12.38 18.97 21.00
N ASP A 41 11.10 19.11 20.65
CA ASP A 41 10.30 20.33 20.80
C ASP A 41 9.82 20.54 22.26
N GLY A 42 10.19 19.64 23.19
CA GLY A 42 9.92 19.75 24.63
C GLY A 42 8.65 19.05 25.10
N ASP A 43 7.95 18.34 24.23
CA ASP A 43 6.76 17.55 24.61
C ASP A 43 7.17 16.20 25.21
N ARG A 44 7.27 16.17 26.53
CA ARG A 44 7.63 14.95 27.29
C ARG A 44 6.48 13.95 27.45
N GLU A 45 5.27 14.33 27.06
CA GLU A 45 4.10 13.47 27.15
C GLU A 45 3.94 12.58 25.90
N ALA A 46 4.60 12.92 24.79
CA ALA A 46 4.54 12.17 23.54
C ALA A 46 5.62 11.06 23.50
N PHE A 47 5.23 9.81 23.81
CA PHE A 47 6.14 8.67 23.71
C PHE A 47 5.43 7.38 23.27
N ILE A 48 6.22 6.44 22.72
CA ILE A 48 5.80 5.10 22.38
C ILE A 48 6.04 4.20 23.58
N THR A 49 4.99 3.52 24.05
CA THR A 49 5.11 2.58 25.17
C THR A 49 5.55 1.19 24.70
N ALA A 50 5.00 0.72 23.57
CA ALA A 50 5.34 -0.58 23.01
C ALA A 50 4.96 -0.65 21.53
N VAL A 51 5.71 -1.45 20.77
CA VAL A 51 5.38 -1.85 19.39
C VAL A 51 5.26 -3.37 19.37
N ASP A 52 4.07 -3.88 19.07
CA ASP A 52 3.78 -5.30 18.94
C ASP A 52 3.58 -5.65 17.46
N ARG A 53 4.44 -6.51 16.92
CA ARG A 53 4.40 -6.99 15.53
C ARG A 53 3.94 -8.44 15.40
N THR A 54 3.43 -9.03 16.47
CA THR A 54 3.06 -10.45 16.49
C THR A 54 1.72 -10.75 15.85
N ASN A 55 0.92 -9.72 15.56
CA ASN A 55 -0.37 -9.88 14.90
C ASN A 55 -0.18 -9.99 13.38
N ASP A 56 -0.67 -11.08 12.78
CA ASP A 56 -0.56 -11.35 11.35
C ASP A 56 -1.27 -10.31 10.46
N ALA A 57 -2.32 -9.65 10.98
CA ALA A 57 -3.04 -8.62 10.24
C ALA A 57 -2.28 -7.28 10.18
N GLY A 58 -1.31 -7.06 11.08
CA GLY A 58 -0.49 -5.86 11.14
C GLY A 58 -0.16 -5.43 12.57
N PRO A 59 0.81 -4.51 12.77
CA PRO A 59 1.31 -4.13 14.07
C PRO A 59 0.29 -3.35 14.92
N ASN A 60 0.49 -3.42 16.24
CA ASN A 60 -0.20 -2.62 17.24
C ASN A 60 0.81 -1.76 17.99
N ILE A 61 0.57 -0.47 18.09
CA ILE A 61 1.46 0.50 18.73
C ILE A 61 0.74 1.12 19.93
N LYS A 62 1.32 0.98 21.13
CA LYS A 62 0.80 1.61 22.35
C LYS A 62 1.43 2.98 22.53
N LEU A 63 0.59 3.98 22.71
CA LEU A 63 0.97 5.39 22.75
C LEU A 63 0.51 6.05 24.05
N SER A 64 1.26 7.03 24.49
CA SER A 64 1.10 7.70 25.78
C SER A 64 -0.18 8.52 25.91
N THR A 65 -0.71 9.08 24.80
CA THR A 65 -1.91 9.93 24.82
C THR A 65 -2.88 9.60 23.68
N ASN A 66 -4.17 9.85 23.90
CA ASN A 66 -5.19 9.69 22.84
C ASN A 66 -4.95 10.66 21.68
N LYS A 67 -4.53 11.89 21.96
CA LYS A 67 -4.21 12.89 20.93
C LYS A 67 -3.07 12.43 20.02
N LEU A 68 -2.04 11.80 20.59
CA LEU A 68 -0.93 11.25 19.82
C LEU A 68 -1.41 10.12 18.90
N GLY A 69 -2.25 9.21 19.42
CA GLY A 69 -2.83 8.12 18.65
C GLY A 69 -3.63 8.61 17.44
N GLN A 70 -4.53 9.56 17.66
CA GLN A 70 -5.33 10.15 16.58
C GLN A 70 -4.46 10.85 15.53
N THR A 71 -3.50 11.67 15.98
CA THR A 71 -2.60 12.39 15.06
C THR A 71 -1.79 11.44 14.19
N LEU A 72 -1.26 10.36 14.78
CA LEU A 72 -0.45 9.39 14.05
C LEU A 72 -1.30 8.52 13.11
N ALA A 73 -2.51 8.13 13.52
CA ALA A 73 -3.44 7.41 12.64
C ALA A 73 -3.74 8.22 11.38
N ASN A 74 -4.10 9.51 11.54
CA ASN A 74 -4.35 10.40 10.40
C ASN A 74 -3.12 10.56 9.50
N ARG A 75 -1.92 10.76 10.08
CA ARG A 75 -0.69 10.89 9.30
C ARG A 75 -0.36 9.64 8.47
N ILE A 76 -0.66 8.45 9.00
CA ILE A 76 -0.48 7.20 8.28
C ILE A 76 -1.45 7.14 7.10
N THR A 77 -2.73 7.43 7.30
CA THR A 77 -3.72 7.41 6.23
C THR A 77 -3.53 8.56 5.23
N ASP A 78 -3.01 9.71 5.65
CA ASP A 78 -2.58 10.77 4.72
C ASP A 78 -1.45 10.33 3.79
N HIS A 79 -0.57 9.44 4.27
CA HIS A 79 0.57 8.96 3.49
C HIS A 79 0.21 7.78 2.58
N PHE A 80 -0.47 6.77 3.11
CA PHE A 80 -0.78 5.52 2.39
C PHE A 80 -2.15 5.53 1.71
N GLY A 81 -3.03 6.46 2.07
CA GLY A 81 -4.47 6.38 1.81
C GLY A 81 -5.18 5.54 2.87
N GLY A 82 -6.50 5.41 2.71
CA GLY A 82 -7.33 4.60 3.61
C GLY A 82 -8.14 5.44 4.60
N THR A 83 -8.59 4.80 5.68
CA THR A 83 -9.51 5.36 6.67
C THR A 83 -9.00 5.19 8.09
N VAL A 84 -9.53 6.00 9.01
CA VAL A 84 -9.29 5.89 10.44
C VAL A 84 -10.62 5.68 11.15
N ASP A 85 -10.71 4.58 11.90
CA ASP A 85 -11.81 4.32 12.84
C ASP A 85 -11.29 4.49 14.27
N ASP A 86 -12.14 4.92 15.21
CA ASP A 86 -11.81 5.01 16.62
C ASP A 86 -12.82 4.27 17.51
N TYR A 87 -12.29 3.62 18.52
CA TYR A 87 -13.08 2.80 19.48
C TYR A 87 -12.68 3.17 20.90
N PRO A 88 -13.45 4.04 21.58
CA PRO A 88 -13.21 4.39 22.98
C PRO A 88 -13.65 3.25 23.92
N THR A 89 -12.83 2.96 24.91
CA THR A 89 -13.13 2.00 25.99
C THR A 89 -12.98 2.70 27.33
N LEU A 90 -14.01 2.67 28.16
CA LEU A 90 -13.95 3.19 29.53
C LEU A 90 -13.00 2.31 30.36
N VAL A 91 -12.01 2.94 31.00
CA VAL A 91 -11.02 2.23 31.81
C VAL A 91 -11.25 2.44 33.31
N THR A 92 -11.54 3.69 33.71
CA THR A 92 -11.72 4.09 35.09
C THR A 92 -12.35 5.49 35.18
N GLU A 93 -12.62 5.95 36.39
CA GLU A 93 -12.88 7.34 36.70
C GLU A 93 -11.65 7.95 37.40
N ASP A 94 -11.37 9.22 37.14
CA ASP A 94 -10.29 9.95 37.83
C ASP A 94 -10.72 10.38 39.22
N GLY A 95 -9.79 11.00 39.99
CA GLY A 95 -10.05 11.45 41.36
C GLY A 95 -11.16 12.50 41.51
N ASP A 96 -11.55 13.14 40.40
CA ASP A 96 -12.60 14.16 40.31
C ASP A 96 -13.91 13.60 39.75
N GLY A 97 -13.97 12.28 39.48
CA GLY A 97 -15.16 11.57 38.98
C GLY A 97 -15.37 11.68 37.46
N ASN A 98 -14.35 12.14 36.71
CA ASN A 98 -14.43 12.13 35.26
C ASN A 98 -14.06 10.78 34.68
N GLU A 99 -14.78 10.34 33.66
CA GLU A 99 -14.49 9.09 32.94
C GLU A 99 -13.17 9.16 32.17
N VAL A 100 -12.31 8.17 32.36
CA VAL A 100 -11.02 8.05 31.65
C VAL A 100 -11.14 6.96 30.60
N TYR A 101 -10.98 7.35 29.34
CA TYR A 101 -11.08 6.45 28.20
C TYR A 101 -9.71 6.12 27.63
N ARG A 102 -9.54 4.85 27.27
CA ARG A 102 -8.50 4.40 26.35
C ARG A 102 -9.12 4.29 24.96
N VAL A 103 -8.44 4.84 23.94
CA VAL A 103 -8.96 4.82 22.57
C VAL A 103 -8.09 3.90 21.70
N THR A 104 -8.74 2.99 20.98
CA THR A 104 -8.09 2.24 19.90
C THR A 104 -8.38 2.93 18.58
N PHE A 105 -7.34 3.40 17.91
CA PHE A 105 -7.40 3.94 16.55
C PHE A 105 -7.00 2.85 15.58
N VAL A 106 -7.82 2.59 14.57
CA VAL A 106 -7.52 1.64 13.49
C VAL A 106 -7.24 2.43 12.23
N ALA A 107 -5.96 2.50 11.84
CA ALA A 107 -5.56 3.03 10.55
C ALA A 107 -5.66 1.89 9.53
N ARG A 108 -6.66 1.94 8.66
CA ARG A 108 -6.94 0.91 7.65
C ARG A 108 -6.42 1.35 6.30
N LEU A 109 -5.35 0.70 5.84
CA LEU A 109 -4.72 0.95 4.54
C LEU A 109 -5.60 0.42 3.40
N PRO A 110 -5.45 0.95 2.17
CA PRO A 110 -6.19 0.49 1.01
C PRO A 110 -5.94 -0.98 0.68
N LYS A 111 -6.91 -1.61 0.03
CA LYS A 111 -6.82 -2.98 -0.48
C LYS A 111 -5.68 -3.14 -1.48
N TYR A 112 -5.56 -2.19 -2.42
CA TYR A 112 -4.50 -2.17 -3.42
C TYR A 112 -3.42 -1.15 -3.07
N THR A 113 -2.20 -1.41 -3.54
CA THR A 113 -1.04 -0.55 -3.28
C THR A 113 -0.25 -0.32 -4.56
N PRO A 114 0.57 0.73 -4.63
CA PRO A 114 1.48 0.90 -5.76
C PRO A 114 2.28 -0.37 -6.05
N GLY A 115 2.39 -0.73 -7.32
CA GLY A 115 3.03 -1.96 -7.78
C GLY A 115 2.12 -3.20 -7.82
N ASP A 116 0.87 -3.15 -7.33
CA ASP A 116 -0.10 -4.20 -7.61
C ASP A 116 -0.51 -4.14 -9.09
N VAL A 117 -0.68 -5.29 -9.70
CA VAL A 117 -1.25 -5.42 -11.05
C VAL A 117 -2.66 -5.97 -10.92
N VAL A 118 -3.62 -5.24 -11.45
CA VAL A 118 -5.04 -5.54 -11.34
C VAL A 118 -5.70 -5.56 -12.72
N ASP A 119 -6.72 -6.39 -12.89
CA ASP A 119 -7.58 -6.41 -14.07
C ASP A 119 -8.93 -5.75 -13.73
N PRO A 120 -9.25 -4.62 -14.35
CA PRO A 120 -10.58 -4.00 -14.24
C PRO A 120 -11.71 -4.79 -14.93
N GLU A 121 -11.36 -5.91 -15.58
CA GLU A 121 -12.31 -6.75 -16.34
C GLU A 121 -13.00 -5.97 -17.49
N ASP A 122 -12.27 -4.99 -18.04
CA ASP A 122 -12.65 -4.26 -19.25
C ASP A 122 -11.79 -4.70 -20.44
N ASP A 123 -12.15 -4.23 -21.64
CA ASP A 123 -11.48 -4.64 -22.89
C ASP A 123 -10.05 -4.06 -23.04
N ASP A 124 -9.67 -3.07 -22.20
CA ASP A 124 -8.38 -2.37 -22.28
C ASP A 124 -7.25 -3.07 -21.50
N GLY A 125 -7.60 -4.12 -20.76
CA GLY A 125 -6.67 -5.04 -20.08
C GLY A 125 -6.07 -4.52 -18.77
N PRO A 126 -5.09 -5.25 -18.21
CA PRO A 126 -4.57 -5.02 -16.88
C PRO A 126 -3.91 -3.67 -16.67
N VAL A 127 -3.87 -3.26 -15.40
CA VAL A 127 -3.35 -1.98 -14.92
C VAL A 127 -2.32 -2.23 -13.82
N VAL A 128 -1.15 -1.61 -13.90
CA VAL A 128 -0.26 -1.49 -12.76
C VAL A 128 -0.69 -0.29 -11.91
N VAL A 129 -0.98 -0.53 -10.64
CA VAL A 129 -1.43 0.50 -9.69
C VAL A 129 -0.28 1.45 -9.35
N THR A 130 -0.50 2.74 -9.47
CA THR A 130 0.43 3.79 -9.07
C THR A 130 -0.03 4.53 -7.81
N SER A 131 -1.33 4.55 -7.53
CA SER A 131 -1.91 5.14 -6.33
C SER A 131 -3.26 4.52 -6.02
N ALA A 132 -3.55 4.36 -4.72
CA ALA A 132 -4.86 3.93 -4.22
C ALA A 132 -5.43 4.93 -3.18
N HIS A 133 -5.00 6.19 -3.23
CA HIS A 133 -5.42 7.24 -2.31
C HIS A 133 -6.65 7.96 -2.84
N GLY A 134 -7.84 7.61 -2.32
CA GLY A 134 -9.15 8.18 -2.70
C GLY A 134 -9.64 7.78 -4.10
N ARG A 135 -8.73 7.31 -4.96
CA ARG A 135 -8.98 6.77 -6.29
C ARG A 135 -7.96 5.71 -6.61
N LEU A 136 -8.38 4.68 -7.33
CA LEU A 136 -7.45 3.71 -7.90
C LEU A 136 -6.90 4.29 -9.20
N LYS A 137 -5.61 4.58 -9.23
CA LYS A 137 -4.89 5.12 -10.40
C LYS A 137 -3.81 4.16 -10.83
N GLY A 138 -3.54 4.12 -12.12
CA GLY A 138 -2.52 3.27 -12.65
C GLY A 138 -2.19 3.53 -14.11
N THR A 139 -1.39 2.62 -14.69
CA THR A 139 -1.01 2.61 -16.09
C THR A 139 -1.47 1.31 -16.74
N ARG A 140 -2.16 1.39 -17.86
CA ARG A 140 -2.58 0.25 -18.67
C ARG A 140 -1.37 -0.49 -19.23
N LEU A 141 -1.33 -1.80 -19.07
CA LEU A 141 -0.19 -2.60 -19.52
C LEU A 141 -0.20 -2.92 -21.02
N ARG A 142 -1.36 -2.80 -21.68
CA ARG A 142 -1.45 -2.99 -23.14
C ARG A 142 -1.10 -1.74 -23.93
N SER A 143 -1.55 -0.56 -23.48
CA SER A 143 -1.39 0.69 -24.22
C SER A 143 -0.36 1.63 -23.62
N GLY A 144 -0.15 1.62 -22.31
CA GLY A 144 0.59 2.64 -21.58
C GLY A 144 -0.25 3.84 -21.12
N GLU A 145 -1.55 3.85 -21.44
CA GLU A 145 -2.46 4.92 -21.07
C GLU A 145 -2.75 4.96 -19.56
N ARG A 146 -3.21 6.11 -19.09
CA ARG A 146 -3.60 6.29 -17.70
C ARG A 146 -4.94 5.63 -17.42
N TYR A 147 -5.00 4.95 -16.27
CA TYR A 147 -6.24 4.42 -15.69
C TYR A 147 -6.59 5.18 -14.42
N GLU A 148 -7.89 5.45 -14.23
CA GLU A 148 -8.41 6.04 -13.01
C GLU A 148 -9.83 5.55 -12.76
N ALA A 149 -10.08 5.01 -11.56
CA ALA A 149 -11.40 4.63 -11.07
C ALA A 149 -11.66 5.27 -9.70
N SER A 150 -12.81 5.93 -9.57
CA SER A 150 -13.25 6.50 -8.30
C SER A 150 -13.75 5.42 -7.36
N TYR A 151 -13.56 5.63 -6.05
CA TYR A 151 -14.23 4.83 -5.04
C TYR A 151 -15.70 5.30 -4.97
N GLU A 152 -16.62 4.35 -5.06
CA GLU A 152 -18.05 4.62 -4.85
C GLU A 152 -18.39 4.29 -3.40
N ASP A 153 -18.98 5.25 -2.68
CA ASP A 153 -19.35 5.12 -1.27
C ASP A 153 -18.20 4.54 -0.39
N GLU A 154 -16.96 5.03 -0.60
CA GLU A 154 -15.74 4.54 0.05
C GLU A 154 -15.39 3.08 -0.28
N THR A 155 -16.10 2.46 -1.21
CA THR A 155 -15.85 1.08 -1.64
C THR A 155 -14.76 1.06 -2.73
N THR A 156 -13.75 0.24 -2.52
CA THR A 156 -12.70 -0.01 -3.50
C THR A 156 -13.29 -0.56 -4.81
N PRO A 157 -12.90 -0.04 -6.00
CA PRO A 157 -13.38 -0.57 -7.27
C PRO A 157 -13.21 -2.08 -7.36
N ALA A 158 -14.22 -2.76 -7.90
CA ALA A 158 -14.17 -4.20 -8.15
C ALA A 158 -13.19 -4.46 -9.30
N VAL A 159 -11.98 -4.91 -8.97
CA VAL A 159 -10.95 -5.35 -9.91
C VAL A 159 -10.33 -6.65 -9.40
N THR A 160 -9.83 -7.47 -10.31
CA THR A 160 -9.15 -8.72 -9.94
C THR A 160 -7.65 -8.50 -9.87
N LYS A 161 -7.02 -8.85 -8.73
CA LYS A 161 -5.57 -8.77 -8.60
C LYS A 161 -4.92 -9.93 -9.34
N LEU A 162 -3.99 -9.63 -10.26
CA LEU A 162 -3.22 -10.62 -11.03
C LEU A 162 -1.86 -10.92 -10.40
N GLY A 163 -1.23 -9.93 -9.75
CA GLY A 163 0.09 -10.08 -9.16
C GLY A 163 0.68 -8.74 -8.75
N ARG A 164 2.01 -8.68 -8.72
CA ARG A 164 2.77 -7.48 -8.38
C ARG A 164 3.95 -7.28 -9.32
N ILE A 165 4.36 -6.02 -9.46
CA ILE A 165 5.52 -5.64 -10.26
C ILE A 165 6.83 -6.28 -9.75
N ASP A 166 6.97 -6.54 -8.44
CA ASP A 166 8.13 -7.20 -7.84
C ASP A 166 8.17 -8.72 -8.07
N GLU A 167 7.05 -9.32 -8.48
CA GLU A 167 6.93 -10.75 -8.85
C GLU A 167 7.23 -11.01 -10.34
N ALA A 168 7.55 -9.96 -11.10
CA ALA A 168 7.76 -10.06 -12.54
C ALA A 168 9.07 -10.74 -12.91
N ASP A 169 9.02 -11.54 -13.97
CA ASP A 169 10.18 -12.19 -14.57
C ASP A 169 10.86 -11.29 -15.58
N ALA A 170 12.19 -11.30 -15.60
CA ALA A 170 12.95 -10.67 -16.66
C ALA A 170 13.02 -11.58 -17.88
N THR A 171 12.80 -11.04 -19.07
CA THR A 171 12.89 -11.78 -20.32
C THR A 171 13.54 -10.99 -21.44
N THR A 172 13.95 -11.69 -22.50
CA THR A 172 14.65 -11.08 -23.66
C THR A 172 13.66 -10.57 -24.67
N VAL A 173 13.91 -9.36 -25.18
CA VAL A 173 13.25 -8.82 -26.36
C VAL A 173 13.86 -9.45 -27.62
N VAL A 174 13.02 -10.10 -28.42
CA VAL A 174 13.47 -10.76 -29.66
C VAL A 174 13.51 -9.78 -30.80
N THR A 175 12.42 -9.05 -31.00
CA THR A 175 12.30 -8.01 -32.05
C THR A 175 11.13 -7.08 -31.77
N VAL A 176 11.26 -5.83 -32.18
CA VAL A 176 10.14 -4.87 -32.25
C VAL A 176 9.46 -5.04 -33.59
N GLU A 177 8.20 -5.46 -33.59
CA GLU A 177 7.46 -5.71 -34.83
C GLU A 177 6.93 -4.40 -35.45
N ASP A 178 6.28 -3.57 -34.61
CA ASP A 178 5.74 -2.26 -35.01
C ASP A 178 5.50 -1.36 -33.77
N ASP A 179 4.66 -0.33 -33.93
CA ASP A 179 4.32 0.60 -32.84
C ASP A 179 3.36 0.00 -31.79
N HIS A 180 2.80 -1.17 -32.04
CA HIS A 180 1.80 -1.80 -31.17
C HIS A 180 2.20 -3.19 -30.68
N ALA A 181 3.23 -3.80 -31.28
CA ALA A 181 3.61 -5.18 -31.03
C ALA A 181 5.12 -5.35 -30.89
N VAL A 182 5.51 -6.18 -29.94
CA VAL A 182 6.90 -6.58 -29.71
C VAL A 182 6.94 -8.09 -29.45
N GLN A 183 7.97 -8.75 -29.92
CA GLN A 183 8.21 -10.15 -29.68
C GLN A 183 9.22 -10.32 -28.55
N ILE A 184 8.82 -11.09 -27.54
CA ILE A 184 9.63 -11.45 -26.36
C ILE A 184 9.77 -12.96 -26.26
N LEU A 185 10.70 -13.46 -25.46
CA LEU A 185 10.68 -14.86 -25.04
C LEU A 185 9.67 -15.03 -23.89
N ASP A 186 8.78 -16.01 -23.98
CA ASP A 186 7.96 -16.41 -22.83
C ASP A 186 8.89 -16.93 -21.72
N PRO A 187 8.81 -16.39 -20.49
CA PRO A 187 9.78 -16.73 -19.43
C PRO A 187 9.71 -18.17 -18.96
N GLU A 188 8.61 -18.89 -19.20
CA GLU A 188 8.45 -20.30 -18.82
C GLU A 188 8.79 -21.26 -19.96
N THR A 189 8.33 -20.95 -21.19
CA THR A 189 8.49 -21.88 -22.33
C THR A 189 9.71 -21.58 -23.17
N TYR A 190 10.31 -20.38 -23.06
CA TYR A 190 11.40 -19.85 -23.87
C TYR A 190 11.07 -19.80 -25.37
N GLU A 191 9.80 -19.83 -25.73
CA GLU A 191 9.33 -19.64 -27.08
C GLU A 191 9.08 -18.16 -27.37
N ALA A 192 9.31 -17.74 -28.62
CA ALA A 192 9.03 -16.38 -29.04
C ALA A 192 7.53 -16.13 -29.06
N LYS A 193 7.11 -15.02 -28.44
CA LYS A 193 5.70 -14.64 -28.28
C LYS A 193 5.51 -13.16 -28.57
N THR A 194 4.56 -12.84 -29.42
CA THR A 194 4.15 -11.46 -29.68
C THR A 194 3.21 -10.98 -28.56
N VAL A 195 3.55 -9.83 -28.00
CA VAL A 195 2.77 -9.15 -26.94
C VAL A 195 2.52 -7.69 -27.31
N SER A 196 1.58 -7.05 -26.64
CA SER A 196 1.32 -5.62 -26.82
C SER A 196 2.56 -4.80 -26.43
N ARG A 197 2.85 -3.78 -27.25
CA ARG A 197 3.90 -2.79 -26.99
C ARG A 197 3.25 -1.55 -26.39
N PRO A 198 3.34 -1.33 -25.06
CA PRO A 198 2.82 -0.12 -24.44
C PRO A 198 3.71 1.09 -24.72
N ASP A 199 3.16 2.30 -24.59
CA ASP A 199 3.86 3.56 -24.87
C ASP A 199 5.12 3.78 -24.00
N PHE A 200 5.18 3.16 -22.82
CA PHE A 200 6.35 3.24 -21.93
C PHE A 200 7.49 2.25 -22.31
N PHE A 201 7.28 1.37 -23.30
CA PHE A 201 8.31 0.42 -23.74
C PHE A 201 9.45 1.14 -24.44
N ASP A 202 10.69 0.88 -24.01
CA ASP A 202 11.88 1.37 -24.70
C ASP A 202 12.21 0.48 -25.91
N PRO A 203 12.16 0.99 -27.15
CA PRO A 203 12.46 0.21 -28.36
C PRO A 203 13.90 -0.32 -28.44
N GLU A 204 14.82 0.25 -27.66
CA GLU A 204 16.23 -0.18 -27.61
C GLU A 204 16.49 -1.16 -26.47
N ALA A 205 15.48 -1.51 -25.67
CA ALA A 205 15.64 -2.46 -24.57
C ALA A 205 15.93 -3.88 -25.09
N GLU A 206 16.99 -4.50 -24.58
CA GLU A 206 17.32 -5.91 -24.85
C GLU A 206 16.54 -6.86 -23.93
N THR A 207 16.13 -6.37 -22.78
CA THR A 207 15.38 -7.13 -21.76
C THR A 207 14.23 -6.30 -21.20
N VAL A 208 13.16 -6.97 -20.82
CA VAL A 208 11.99 -6.37 -20.18
C VAL A 208 11.54 -7.22 -19.02
N ARG A 209 10.80 -6.61 -18.10
CA ARG A 209 10.09 -7.35 -17.04
C ARG A 209 8.67 -7.62 -17.48
N VAL A 210 8.20 -8.83 -17.28
CA VAL A 210 6.87 -9.26 -17.66
C VAL A 210 6.12 -9.91 -16.51
N LEU A 211 4.84 -9.66 -16.42
CA LEU A 211 3.91 -10.43 -15.62
C LEU A 211 3.18 -11.40 -16.54
N LYS A 212 3.10 -12.65 -16.12
CA LYS A 212 2.35 -13.69 -16.83
C LYS A 212 1.01 -13.93 -16.14
N ASP A 213 -0.07 -13.92 -16.91
CA ASP A 213 -1.40 -14.31 -16.49
C ASP A 213 -1.97 -15.34 -17.46
N GLY A 214 -2.02 -16.59 -17.03
CA GLY A 214 -2.39 -17.70 -17.91
C GLY A 214 -1.51 -17.80 -19.14
N SER A 215 -2.11 -17.61 -20.32
CA SER A 215 -1.38 -17.58 -21.59
C SER A 215 -0.93 -16.18 -22.00
N GLU A 216 -1.29 -15.13 -21.29
CA GLU A 216 -0.94 -13.74 -21.62
C GLU A 216 0.35 -13.32 -20.89
N CYS A 217 1.14 -12.45 -21.54
CA CYS A 217 2.30 -11.80 -20.94
C CYS A 217 2.16 -10.29 -21.13
N TYR A 218 2.40 -9.55 -20.06
CA TYR A 218 2.30 -8.08 -20.04
C TYR A 218 3.64 -7.50 -19.66
N ILE A 219 4.15 -6.60 -20.52
CA ILE A 219 5.36 -5.82 -20.21
C ILE A 219 5.02 -4.86 -19.07
N LEU A 220 5.90 -4.79 -18.08
CA LEU A 220 5.75 -3.88 -16.95
C LEU A 220 6.62 -2.64 -17.15
N PRO A 221 6.18 -1.47 -16.68
CA PRO A 221 7.04 -0.30 -16.67
C PRO A 221 8.25 -0.53 -15.76
N GLU A 222 9.38 0.09 -16.10
CA GLU A 222 10.50 0.19 -15.18
C GLU A 222 10.04 0.89 -13.91
N GLU A 223 10.47 0.42 -12.73
CA GLU A 223 10.05 1.01 -11.46
C GLU A 223 10.41 2.50 -11.46
N SER A 224 9.40 3.33 -11.50
CA SER A 224 9.54 4.71 -11.07
C SER A 224 9.61 4.68 -9.55
N VAL A 225 10.81 4.85 -9.04
CA VAL A 225 11.14 5.01 -7.62
C VAL A 225 10.38 6.20 -7.02
#